data_4051893df9ca66a44ce514289b492e41
#
_entry.id   4051893df9ca66a44ce514289b492e41
#
_cell.length_a   1.000
_cell.length_b   1.000
_cell.length_c   1.000
_cell.angle_alpha   90.00
_cell.angle_beta   90.00
_cell.angle_gamma   90.00
#
_symmetry.space_group_name_H-M   'P 1'
#
loop_
_entity.id
_entity.type
_entity.pdbx_description
1 polymer ?
#
loop_
_entity_poly.entity_id
_entity_poly.type
_entity_poly.pdbx_seq_one_letter_code
_entity_poly.pdbx_strand_id
1 'polypeptide(L)'
;EAVTGNLEREQRLLLSHIPLGTTNDIGAMFGYGNDIVENLKSLLNGVEKKIDICTVNKKPFVYVSGFGKFMTIPFETSRISKKRLGKLAYLKDGIKEFFGRTKLHELTYRVNGEEFKGLFSFILISNANHIAGINNFYEDVYLDDGVFEVLFCNLTRRKDIIKSLLYLTT
;
A
#
# COMPACT_ATOMS: atom_id res chain seq x y z
N GLU A 1 -0.46 6.67 -15.05
CA GLU A 1 -0.42 7.91 -15.86
C GLU A 1 -0.62 7.64 -17.37
N ALA A 2 -0.18 6.52 -17.92
CA ALA A 2 -0.34 6.23 -19.35
C ALA A 2 -1.81 5.99 -19.78
N VAL A 3 -2.65 5.58 -18.84
CA VAL A 3 -4.06 5.23 -19.07
C VAL A 3 -4.99 6.23 -18.39
N THR A 4 -4.72 6.57 -17.14
CA THR A 4 -5.55 7.46 -16.33
C THR A 4 -5.61 8.89 -16.89
N GLY A 5 -6.79 9.50 -16.81
CA GLY A 5 -7.04 10.83 -17.35
C GLY A 5 -7.33 10.87 -18.85
N ASN A 6 -7.51 9.72 -19.49
CA ASN A 6 -7.95 9.61 -20.87
C ASN A 6 -9.10 8.60 -20.97
N LEU A 7 -10.33 9.10 -21.04
CA LEU A 7 -11.55 8.28 -21.03
C LEU A 7 -11.58 7.19 -22.11
N GLU A 8 -11.08 7.47 -23.32
CA GLU A 8 -11.03 6.43 -24.36
C GLU A 8 -10.10 5.30 -24.00
N ARG A 9 -8.96 5.58 -23.36
CA ARG A 9 -8.01 4.56 -22.91
C ARG A 9 -8.55 3.81 -21.70
N GLU A 10 -9.17 4.48 -20.76
CA GLU A 10 -9.79 3.87 -19.59
C GLU A 10 -10.90 2.90 -19.96
N GLN A 11 -11.67 3.19 -21.00
CA GLN A 11 -12.76 2.35 -21.48
C GLN A 11 -12.29 1.20 -22.38
N ARG A 12 -11.14 1.28 -23.01
CA ARG A 12 -10.68 0.36 -24.06
C ARG A 12 -9.52 -0.52 -23.66
N LEU A 13 -8.70 -0.11 -22.71
CA LEU A 13 -7.49 -0.83 -22.32
C LEU A 13 -7.69 -1.67 -21.07
N LEU A 14 -7.39 -2.95 -21.19
CA LEU A 14 -7.24 -3.83 -20.05
C LEU A 14 -5.78 -3.83 -19.62
N LEU A 15 -5.55 -3.70 -18.31
CA LEU A 15 -4.23 -3.77 -17.70
C LEU A 15 -4.08 -5.10 -16.99
N SER A 16 -2.92 -5.72 -17.15
CA SER A 16 -2.56 -6.93 -16.45
C SER A 16 -1.37 -6.68 -15.55
N HIS A 17 -1.32 -7.39 -14.43
CA HIS A 17 -0.22 -7.34 -13.49
C HIS A 17 0.47 -8.69 -13.38
N ILE A 18 1.79 -8.73 -13.55
CA ILE A 18 2.60 -9.92 -13.30
C ILE A 18 3.40 -9.70 -12.03
N PRO A 19 3.20 -10.50 -10.97
CA PRO A 19 3.82 -10.31 -9.66
C PRO A 19 5.26 -10.81 -9.65
N LEU A 20 6.22 -9.95 -9.97
CA LEU A 20 7.66 -10.24 -9.99
C LEU A 20 8.43 -9.53 -8.87
N GLY A 21 7.72 -8.94 -7.92
CA GLY A 21 8.28 -8.23 -6.77
C GLY A 21 8.65 -9.15 -5.60
N THR A 22 8.98 -8.54 -4.47
CA THR A 22 9.37 -9.26 -3.24
C THR A 22 8.15 -9.64 -2.39
N THR A 23 7.22 -8.73 -2.18
CA THR A 23 5.98 -8.94 -1.39
C THR A 23 4.81 -9.31 -2.27
N ASN A 24 4.79 -8.78 -3.50
CA ASN A 24 3.75 -9.02 -4.50
C ASN A 24 2.32 -8.72 -3.99
N ASP A 25 2.18 -7.71 -3.14
CA ASP A 25 0.92 -7.38 -2.48
C ASP A 25 -0.23 -7.17 -3.47
N ILE A 26 0.01 -6.42 -4.55
CA ILE A 26 -1.00 -6.24 -5.62
C ILE A 26 -1.40 -7.58 -6.24
N GLY A 27 -0.44 -8.45 -6.53
CA GLY A 27 -0.71 -9.78 -7.06
C GLY A 27 -1.54 -10.63 -6.09
N ALA A 28 -1.22 -10.58 -4.81
CA ALA A 28 -1.93 -11.29 -3.76
C ALA A 28 -3.40 -10.84 -3.64
N MET A 29 -3.68 -9.55 -3.79
CA MET A 29 -5.05 -9.00 -3.81
C MET A 29 -5.91 -9.60 -4.95
N PHE A 30 -5.27 -10.00 -6.05
CA PHE A 30 -5.93 -10.66 -7.19
C PHE A 30 -5.83 -12.19 -7.17
N GLY A 31 -5.31 -12.77 -6.08
CA GLY A 31 -5.19 -14.21 -5.91
C GLY A 31 -3.99 -14.84 -6.66
N TYR A 32 -3.04 -14.04 -7.12
CA TYR A 32 -1.82 -14.56 -7.72
C TYR A 32 -0.87 -15.13 -6.66
N GLY A 33 -0.33 -16.31 -6.96
CA GLY A 33 0.66 -17.00 -6.15
C GLY A 33 2.11 -16.71 -6.59
N ASN A 34 3.00 -17.62 -6.20
CA ASN A 34 4.43 -17.54 -6.55
C ASN A 34 4.78 -18.21 -7.87
N ASP A 35 3.89 -19.03 -8.42
CA ASP A 35 4.12 -19.74 -9.68
C ASP A 35 3.76 -18.83 -10.86
N ILE A 36 4.79 -18.45 -11.63
CA ILE A 36 4.63 -17.58 -12.80
C ILE A 36 3.77 -18.22 -13.88
N VAL A 37 3.88 -19.53 -14.08
CA VAL A 37 3.12 -20.24 -15.14
C VAL A 37 1.63 -20.26 -14.80
N GLU A 38 1.30 -20.55 -13.54
CA GLU A 38 -0.09 -20.50 -13.07
C GLU A 38 -0.66 -19.08 -13.12
N ASN A 39 0.14 -18.07 -12.74
CA ASN A 39 -0.26 -16.68 -12.84
C ASN A 39 -0.54 -16.25 -14.29
N LEU A 40 0.29 -16.68 -15.25
CA LEU A 40 0.07 -16.42 -16.68
C LEU A 40 -1.18 -17.12 -17.21
N LYS A 41 -1.46 -18.37 -16.80
CA LYS A 41 -2.70 -19.07 -17.13
C LYS A 41 -3.92 -18.32 -16.59
N SER A 42 -3.86 -17.89 -15.34
CA SER A 42 -4.93 -17.11 -14.68
C SER A 42 -5.16 -15.78 -15.40
N LEU A 43 -4.10 -15.13 -15.88
CA LEU A 43 -4.19 -13.89 -16.61
C LEU A 43 -4.85 -14.07 -18.00
N LEU A 44 -4.54 -15.16 -18.69
CA LEU A 44 -5.11 -15.46 -20.02
C LEU A 44 -6.57 -15.93 -19.97
N ASN A 45 -6.97 -16.59 -18.89
CA ASN A 45 -8.31 -17.19 -18.72
C ASN A 45 -9.12 -16.50 -17.61
N GLY A 46 -8.63 -15.38 -17.08
CA GLY A 46 -9.25 -14.67 -15.98
C GLY A 46 -10.44 -13.82 -16.40
N VAL A 47 -11.09 -13.25 -15.41
CA VAL A 47 -12.19 -12.30 -15.59
C VAL A 47 -11.70 -10.88 -15.34
N GLU A 48 -12.26 -9.95 -16.08
CA GLU A 48 -11.99 -8.53 -15.87
C GLU A 48 -12.51 -8.08 -14.52
N LYS A 49 -11.70 -7.29 -13.81
CA LYS A 49 -12.09 -6.64 -12.56
C LYS A 49 -11.88 -5.14 -12.68
N LYS A 50 -12.80 -4.38 -12.14
CA LYS A 50 -12.64 -2.94 -11.96
C LYS A 50 -11.86 -2.71 -10.67
N ILE A 51 -11.05 -1.66 -10.65
CA ILE A 51 -10.41 -1.17 -9.44
C ILE A 51 -10.47 0.36 -9.43
N ASP A 52 -10.61 0.91 -8.26
CA ASP A 52 -10.57 2.35 -8.08
C ASP A 52 -9.15 2.89 -8.16
N ILE A 53 -9.02 4.06 -8.70
CA ILE A 53 -7.76 4.78 -8.83
C ILE A 53 -7.85 6.07 -8.03
N CYS A 54 -7.02 6.15 -6.99
CA CYS A 54 -6.90 7.38 -6.22
C CYS A 54 -5.86 8.32 -6.82
N THR A 55 -5.98 9.59 -6.52
CA THR A 55 -4.96 10.59 -6.90
C THR A 55 -4.45 11.34 -5.67
N VAL A 56 -3.15 11.51 -5.59
CA VAL A 56 -2.48 12.39 -4.62
C VAL A 56 -1.68 13.44 -5.39
N ASN A 57 -1.98 14.71 -5.17
CA ASN A 57 -1.36 15.81 -5.91
C ASN A 57 -1.40 15.61 -7.44
N LYS A 58 -2.55 15.17 -7.96
CA LYS A 58 -2.78 14.85 -9.38
C LYS A 58 -1.98 13.66 -9.92
N LYS A 59 -1.30 12.90 -9.08
CA LYS A 59 -0.59 11.66 -9.46
C LYS A 59 -1.45 10.47 -9.08
N PRO A 60 -1.79 9.59 -10.04
CA PRO A 60 -2.60 8.41 -9.76
C PRO A 60 -1.80 7.36 -9.02
N PHE A 61 -2.47 6.61 -8.15
CA PHE A 61 -1.96 5.38 -7.55
C PHE A 61 -3.10 4.37 -7.38
N VAL A 62 -2.77 3.09 -7.35
CA VAL A 62 -3.71 1.95 -7.32
C VAL A 62 -3.55 1.05 -6.10
N TYR A 63 -2.60 1.34 -5.23
CA TYR A 63 -2.26 0.48 -4.12
C TYR A 63 -2.17 1.28 -2.82
N VAL A 64 -1.03 1.89 -2.55
CA VAL A 64 -0.83 2.68 -1.34
C VAL A 64 -0.11 3.98 -1.66
N SER A 65 -0.44 5.01 -0.92
CA SER A 65 0.30 6.27 -0.83
C SER A 65 0.42 6.64 0.63
N GLY A 66 1.48 7.33 1.01
CA GLY A 66 1.66 7.67 2.42
C GLY A 66 2.68 8.77 2.64
N PHE A 67 2.72 9.20 3.89
CA PHE A 67 3.59 10.26 4.36
C PHE A 67 4.06 9.94 5.78
N GLY A 68 5.31 10.30 6.09
CA GLY A 68 5.89 10.17 7.43
C GLY A 68 6.66 8.88 7.65
N LYS A 69 6.69 8.42 8.91
CA LYS A 69 7.48 7.27 9.36
C LYS A 69 7.10 6.00 8.59
N PHE A 70 8.08 5.17 8.28
CA PHE A 70 7.97 3.91 7.51
C PHE A 70 7.67 4.05 6.01
N MET A 71 7.25 5.22 5.52
CA MET A 71 6.82 5.36 4.12
C MET A 71 7.99 5.37 3.14
N THR A 72 9.21 5.64 3.58
CA THR A 72 10.42 5.64 2.73
C THR A 72 11.06 4.26 2.57
N ILE A 73 10.76 3.31 3.46
CA ILE A 73 11.38 1.98 3.47
C ILE A 73 11.34 1.26 2.11
N PRO A 74 10.21 1.22 1.37
CA PRO A 74 10.18 0.55 0.07
C PRO A 74 11.13 1.14 -0.97
N PHE A 75 11.45 2.42 -0.84
CA PHE A 75 12.31 3.15 -1.78
C PHE A 75 13.79 3.11 -1.35
N GLU A 76 14.06 3.17 -0.05
CA GLU A 76 15.41 3.21 0.51
C GLU A 76 16.08 1.83 0.57
N THR A 77 15.30 0.75 0.69
CA THR A 77 15.86 -0.60 0.72
C THR A 77 16.54 -0.93 -0.61
N SER A 78 17.85 -1.18 -0.55
CA SER A 78 18.66 -1.39 -1.75
C SER A 78 18.22 -2.63 -2.54
N ARG A 79 18.36 -2.58 -3.88
CA ARG A 79 18.06 -3.72 -4.76
C ARG A 79 18.89 -4.96 -4.43
N ILE A 80 20.14 -4.77 -3.98
CA ILE A 80 21.02 -5.86 -3.59
C ILE A 80 20.51 -6.54 -2.32
N SER A 81 20.08 -5.76 -1.31
CA SER A 81 19.48 -6.30 -0.09
C SER A 81 18.20 -7.04 -0.38
N LYS A 82 17.32 -6.50 -1.24
CA LYS A 82 16.08 -7.16 -1.68
C LYS A 82 16.37 -8.51 -2.36
N LYS A 83 17.35 -8.56 -3.25
CA LYS A 83 17.73 -9.78 -3.97
C LYS A 83 18.32 -10.85 -3.07
N ARG A 84 19.10 -10.47 -2.03
CA ARG A 84 19.75 -11.42 -1.12
C ARG A 84 18.86 -11.88 0.04
N LEU A 85 18.11 -10.98 0.62
CA LEU A 85 17.38 -11.19 1.88
C LEU A 85 15.85 -11.25 1.68
N GLY A 86 15.33 -10.95 0.48
CA GLY A 86 13.90 -10.97 0.21
C GLY A 86 13.13 -10.10 1.22
N LYS A 87 12.09 -10.68 1.83
CA LYS A 87 11.26 -9.99 2.84
C LYS A 87 12.06 -9.53 4.07
N LEU A 88 13.15 -10.21 4.42
CA LEU A 88 14.00 -9.85 5.57
C LEU A 88 14.74 -8.52 5.36
N ALA A 89 14.96 -8.08 4.12
CA ALA A 89 15.52 -6.76 3.86
C ALA A 89 14.60 -5.64 4.37
N TYR A 90 13.31 -5.75 4.09
CA TYR A 90 12.31 -4.80 4.57
C TYR A 90 12.16 -4.85 6.09
N LEU A 91 12.22 -6.05 6.68
CA LEU A 91 12.18 -6.21 8.14
C LEU A 91 13.37 -5.50 8.79
N LYS A 92 14.58 -5.65 8.25
CA LYS A 92 15.79 -4.98 8.75
C LYS A 92 15.64 -3.46 8.72
N ASP A 93 15.19 -2.91 7.59
CA ASP A 93 15.03 -1.47 7.44
C ASP A 93 13.85 -0.96 8.27
N GLY A 94 12.78 -1.74 8.40
CA GLY A 94 11.68 -1.47 9.32
C GLY A 94 12.12 -1.42 10.79
N ILE A 95 12.97 -2.34 11.21
CA ILE A 95 13.57 -2.34 12.56
C ILE A 95 14.43 -1.08 12.75
N LYS A 96 15.27 -0.74 11.78
CA LYS A 96 16.10 0.48 11.84
C LYS A 96 15.23 1.72 11.98
N GLU A 97 14.19 1.83 11.15
CA GLU A 97 13.24 2.93 11.19
C GLU A 97 12.46 2.96 12.51
N PHE A 98 12.08 1.80 13.03
CA PHE A 98 11.41 1.65 14.33
C PHE A 98 12.25 2.25 15.48
N PHE A 99 13.56 2.00 15.49
CA PHE A 99 14.47 2.57 16.50
C PHE A 99 14.82 4.03 16.21
N GLY A 100 14.53 4.54 15.04
CA GLY A 100 14.71 5.95 14.68
C GLY A 100 13.78 6.87 15.47
N ARG A 101 14.13 8.16 15.51
CA ARG A 101 13.28 9.18 16.14
C ARG A 101 11.99 9.32 15.36
N THR A 102 10.86 9.33 16.05
CA THR A 102 9.56 9.63 15.45
C THR A 102 9.32 11.12 15.50
N LYS A 103 9.12 11.70 14.33
CA LYS A 103 8.74 13.11 14.20
C LYS A 103 7.22 13.18 14.00
N LEU A 104 6.58 14.09 14.73
CA LEU A 104 5.18 14.44 14.49
C LEU A 104 5.12 15.60 13.49
N HIS A 105 4.18 15.50 12.58
CA HIS A 105 3.88 16.53 11.60
C HIS A 105 2.49 17.07 11.85
N GLU A 106 2.37 18.37 11.95
CA GLU A 106 1.07 19.04 12.03
C GLU A 106 0.49 19.12 10.62
N LEU A 107 -0.70 18.57 10.45
CA LEU A 107 -1.40 18.53 9.17
C LEU A 107 -2.84 19.01 9.35
N THR A 108 -3.29 19.80 8.38
CA THR A 108 -4.69 20.13 8.19
C THR A 108 -5.20 19.35 6.97
N TYR A 109 -6.32 18.68 7.13
CA TYR A 109 -6.93 17.90 6.06
C TYR A 109 -8.45 18.08 6.05
N ARG A 110 -9.08 17.79 4.92
CA ARG A 110 -10.53 17.88 4.75
C ARG A 110 -11.10 16.55 4.32
N VAL A 111 -12.20 16.18 4.94
CA VAL A 111 -12.99 14.99 4.57
C VAL A 111 -14.44 15.44 4.43
N ASN A 112 -15.05 15.18 3.28
CA ASN A 112 -16.44 15.55 2.98
C ASN A 112 -16.78 17.03 3.24
N GLY A 113 -15.81 17.91 3.05
CA GLY A 113 -15.97 19.36 3.26
C GLY A 113 -15.66 19.84 4.68
N GLU A 114 -15.55 18.96 5.66
CA GLU A 114 -15.16 19.29 7.04
C GLU A 114 -13.63 19.34 7.18
N GLU A 115 -13.14 20.33 7.90
CA GLU A 115 -11.72 20.53 8.16
C GLU A 115 -11.30 19.97 9.50
N PHE A 116 -10.22 19.23 9.50
CA PHE A 116 -9.60 18.61 10.68
C PHE A 116 -8.13 19.01 10.77
N LYS A 117 -7.62 19.08 11.99
CA LYS A 117 -6.22 19.37 12.27
C LYS A 117 -5.67 18.37 13.28
N GLY A 118 -4.47 17.87 13.07
CA GLY A 118 -3.86 16.91 13.97
C GLY A 118 -2.35 16.80 13.83
N LEU A 119 -1.74 16.08 14.77
CA LEU A 119 -0.33 15.72 14.79
C LEU A 119 -0.17 14.24 14.46
N PHE A 120 0.53 13.92 13.37
CA PHE A 120 0.67 12.55 12.88
C PHE A 120 2.13 12.16 12.70
N SER A 121 2.46 10.93 13.07
CA SER A 121 3.76 10.32 12.82
C SER A 121 3.85 9.73 11.41
N PHE A 122 2.73 9.19 10.93
CA PHE A 122 2.54 8.80 9.53
C PHE A 122 1.06 8.76 9.15
N ILE A 123 0.80 8.83 7.86
CA ILE A 123 -0.51 8.65 7.24
C ILE A 123 -0.34 7.65 6.12
N LEU A 124 -1.24 6.69 6.03
CA LEU A 124 -1.32 5.72 4.95
C LEU A 124 -2.69 5.84 4.29
N ILE A 125 -2.70 5.99 2.98
CA ILE A 125 -3.91 5.99 2.17
C ILE A 125 -3.81 4.77 1.25
N SER A 126 -4.83 3.94 1.23
CA SER A 126 -4.79 2.68 0.48
C SER A 126 -6.13 2.34 -0.15
N ASN A 127 -6.05 1.60 -1.24
CA ASN A 127 -7.12 0.79 -1.79
C ASN A 127 -6.60 -0.65 -1.81
N ALA A 128 -6.48 -1.25 -0.62
CA ALA A 128 -5.82 -2.55 -0.47
C ALA A 128 -6.16 -3.23 0.85
N ASN A 129 -6.48 -4.51 0.80
CA ASN A 129 -6.60 -5.37 1.98
C ASN A 129 -5.29 -6.11 2.30
N HIS A 130 -4.27 -6.03 1.43
CA HIS A 130 -2.99 -6.70 1.56
C HIS A 130 -1.88 -5.66 1.51
N ILE A 131 -1.26 -5.35 2.64
CA ILE A 131 -0.27 -4.27 2.74
C ILE A 131 1.00 -4.78 3.41
N ALA A 132 2.13 -4.60 2.76
CA ALA A 132 3.46 -4.96 3.26
C ALA A 132 3.58 -6.45 3.67
N GLY A 133 2.85 -7.34 2.99
CA GLY A 133 2.81 -8.77 3.28
C GLY A 133 1.85 -9.16 4.41
N ILE A 134 1.07 -8.23 4.95
CA ILE A 134 0.04 -8.47 5.95
C ILE A 134 -1.31 -8.60 5.22
N ASN A 135 -1.97 -9.76 5.37
CA ASN A 135 -3.30 -10.00 4.85
C ASN A 135 -4.35 -9.37 5.75
N ASN A 136 -5.45 -8.94 5.17
CA ASN A 136 -6.57 -8.34 5.88
C ASN A 136 -6.11 -7.21 6.82
N PHE A 137 -5.26 -6.34 6.29
CA PHE A 137 -4.77 -5.16 7.02
C PHE A 137 -5.92 -4.26 7.48
N TYR A 138 -6.98 -4.21 6.69
CA TYR A 138 -8.29 -3.67 7.04
C TYR A 138 -9.34 -4.73 6.78
N GLU A 139 -10.45 -4.68 7.53
CA GLU A 139 -11.65 -5.46 7.28
C GLU A 139 -12.48 -4.81 6.17
N ASP A 140 -13.24 -5.62 5.43
CA ASP A 140 -14.25 -5.19 4.45
C ASP A 140 -13.76 -4.20 3.37
N VAL A 141 -12.56 -4.44 2.84
CA VAL A 141 -12.03 -3.64 1.72
C VAL A 141 -12.55 -4.15 0.40
N TYR A 142 -13.22 -3.28 -0.35
CA TYR A 142 -13.64 -3.51 -1.73
C TYR A 142 -12.82 -2.61 -2.66
N LEU A 143 -12.28 -3.16 -3.75
CA LEU A 143 -11.35 -2.43 -4.61
C LEU A 143 -12.05 -1.52 -5.63
N ASP A 144 -13.38 -1.56 -5.74
CA ASP A 144 -14.20 -0.93 -6.79
C ASP A 144 -15.47 -0.25 -6.25
N ASP A 145 -15.44 0.19 -4.98
CA ASP A 145 -16.59 0.82 -4.31
C ASP A 145 -16.48 2.36 -4.20
N GLY A 146 -15.41 2.94 -4.74
CA GLY A 146 -15.14 4.39 -4.67
C GLY A 146 -14.68 4.88 -3.29
N VAL A 147 -14.33 3.96 -2.39
CA VAL A 147 -13.87 4.28 -1.03
C VAL A 147 -12.39 3.93 -0.86
N PHE A 148 -11.69 4.71 -0.06
CA PHE A 148 -10.28 4.49 0.27
C PHE A 148 -10.12 4.50 1.78
N GLU A 149 -9.31 3.58 2.30
CA GLU A 149 -8.93 3.52 3.70
C GLU A 149 -7.85 4.54 3.98
N VAL A 150 -8.01 5.30 5.07
CA VAL A 150 -7.01 6.27 5.53
C VAL A 150 -6.66 6.01 6.98
N LEU A 151 -5.43 5.59 7.20
CA LEU A 151 -4.87 5.41 8.54
C LEU A 151 -4.10 6.66 8.97
N PHE A 152 -4.60 7.35 9.99
CA PHE A 152 -3.91 8.44 10.67
C PHE A 152 -3.24 7.91 11.94
N CYS A 153 -1.93 8.01 12.01
CA CYS A 153 -1.18 7.48 13.14
C CYS A 153 -0.38 8.58 13.83
N ASN A 154 -0.56 8.71 15.15
CA ASN A 154 0.19 9.63 15.99
C ASN A 154 1.09 8.95 17.03
N LEU A 155 1.43 7.69 16.81
CA LEU A 155 2.23 6.89 17.72
C LEU A 155 3.68 7.38 17.75
N THR A 156 4.15 7.76 18.93
CA THR A 156 5.52 8.23 19.16
C THR A 156 6.33 7.27 20.01
N ARG A 157 5.68 6.54 20.91
CA ARG A 157 6.34 5.59 21.82
C ARG A 157 6.45 4.22 21.15
N ARG A 158 7.63 3.61 21.24
CA ARG A 158 7.92 2.29 20.67
C ARG A 158 6.95 1.21 21.14
N LYS A 159 6.60 1.22 22.44
CA LYS A 159 5.64 0.26 23.00
C LYS A 159 4.24 0.33 22.36
N ASP A 160 3.79 1.55 22.01
CA ASP A 160 2.49 1.74 21.38
C ASP A 160 2.51 1.26 19.92
N ILE A 161 3.63 1.47 19.21
CA ILE A 161 3.84 0.93 17.87
C ILE A 161 3.86 -0.61 17.88
N ILE A 162 4.57 -1.23 18.83
CA ILE A 162 4.60 -2.70 18.97
C ILE A 162 3.19 -3.22 19.24
N LYS A 163 2.48 -2.58 20.17
CA LYS A 163 1.11 -2.98 20.51
C LYS A 163 0.18 -2.91 19.29
N SER A 164 0.26 -1.83 18.51
CA SER A 164 -0.54 -1.68 17.29
C SER A 164 -0.20 -2.73 16.23
N LEU A 165 1.09 -3.04 16.04
CA LEU A 165 1.50 -4.11 15.12
C LEU A 165 0.99 -5.49 15.56
N LEU A 166 0.99 -5.77 16.85
CA LEU A 166 0.42 -7.03 17.37
C LEU A 166 -1.08 -7.12 17.10
N TYR A 167 -1.83 -6.03 17.22
CA TYR A 167 -3.27 -6.01 16.88
C TYR A 167 -3.54 -6.24 15.39
N LEU A 168 -2.63 -5.86 14.49
CA LEU A 168 -2.79 -6.09 13.05
C LEU A 168 -2.47 -7.54 12.63
N THR A 169 -1.91 -8.36 13.52
CA THR A 169 -1.50 -9.74 13.22
C THR A 169 -2.34 -10.79 13.93
N THR A 170 -3.26 -10.39 14.79
CA THR A 170 -4.22 -11.25 15.51
C THR A 170 -5.60 -11.17 14.90
#